data_727e03cec28aadc7a2fb1d65556d62bc
#
_entry.id   727e03cec28aadc7a2fb1d65556d62bc
#
_cell.length_a   1.000
_cell.length_b   1.000
_cell.length_c   1.000
_cell.angle_alpha   90.00
_cell.angle_beta   90.00
_cell.angle_gamma   90.00
#
_symmetry.space_group_name_H-M   'P 1'
#
loop_
_entity.id
_entity.type
_entity.pdbx_description
1 polymer ?
#
loop_
_entity_poly.entity_id
_entity_poly.type
_entity_poly.pdbx_seq_one_letter_code
_entity_poly.pdbx_strand_id
1 'polypeptide(L)'
;MLIYSMGVSVDGFVADRAGAFGWTVPHEEQFRFHIAQTRELGGYLCGRRLYQTMLPWETDPSMRDNELGAAFADVWCAIPKVVFSRTLDSVQGNARLAEASVADEAAAALHATDKDVSIGGAGLAAAAIELGLVDELRMSAIPSSSVAARPSCRRSPKTFG
;
A
#
# COMPACT_ATOMS: atom_id res chain seq x y z
N MET A 1 -16.31 1.58 0.66
CA MET A 1 -15.50 2.82 0.59
C MET A 1 -14.14 2.52 -0.04
N LEU A 2 -13.54 3.50 -0.72
CA LEU A 2 -12.16 3.38 -1.19
C LEU A 2 -11.20 3.98 -0.15
N ILE A 3 -10.30 3.15 0.38
CA ILE A 3 -9.42 3.50 1.49
C ILE A 3 -7.98 3.53 1.01
N TYR A 4 -7.24 4.60 1.30
CA TYR A 4 -5.80 4.62 1.17
C TYR A 4 -5.15 4.48 2.55
N SER A 5 -4.51 3.34 2.79
CA SER A 5 -3.78 3.05 4.03
C SER A 5 -2.28 3.01 3.81
N MET A 6 -1.51 3.66 4.70
CA MET A 6 -0.06 3.70 4.61
C MET A 6 0.62 3.74 5.98
N GLY A 7 1.80 3.14 6.08
CA GLY A 7 2.74 3.37 7.17
C GLY A 7 3.53 4.64 6.90
N VAL A 8 3.66 5.50 7.90
CA VAL A 8 4.45 6.73 7.81
C VAL A 8 5.42 6.81 8.98
N SER A 9 6.62 7.35 8.75
CA SER A 9 7.52 7.71 9.84
C SER A 9 6.95 8.91 10.62
N VAL A 10 7.47 9.19 11.81
CA VAL A 10 7.03 10.31 12.65
C VAL A 10 7.18 11.65 11.94
N ASP A 11 8.11 11.77 11.00
CA ASP A 11 8.36 12.94 10.16
C ASP A 11 7.62 12.90 8.80
N GLY A 12 6.69 11.93 8.62
CA GLY A 12 5.74 11.92 7.50
C GLY A 12 6.25 11.27 6.20
N PHE A 13 7.31 10.48 6.23
CA PHE A 13 7.81 9.77 5.05
C PHE A 13 7.23 8.36 4.94
N VAL A 14 6.90 7.95 3.72
CA VAL A 14 6.40 6.59 3.39
C VAL A 14 7.51 5.65 2.90
N ALA A 15 8.66 6.19 2.53
CA ALA A 15 9.83 5.45 2.03
C ALA A 15 11.10 6.23 2.32
N ASP A 16 12.25 5.55 2.33
CA ASP A 16 13.55 6.19 2.38
C ASP A 16 13.95 6.82 1.04
N ARG A 17 15.16 7.39 0.97
CA ARG A 17 15.66 8.03 -0.26
C ARG A 17 15.86 7.09 -1.43
N ALA A 18 16.07 5.81 -1.15
CA ALA A 18 16.17 4.75 -2.16
C ALA A 18 14.80 4.20 -2.58
N GLY A 19 13.72 4.68 -1.94
CA GLY A 19 12.36 4.18 -2.14
C GLY A 19 12.10 2.86 -1.42
N ALA A 20 12.98 2.45 -0.50
CA ALA A 20 12.80 1.28 0.33
C ALA A 20 11.97 1.62 1.58
N PHE A 21 11.17 0.67 2.02
CA PHE A 21 10.33 0.77 3.22
C PHE A 21 10.54 -0.42 4.18
N GLY A 22 11.70 -1.08 4.11
CA GLY A 22 12.07 -2.16 5.02
C GLY A 22 12.08 -1.78 6.51
N TRP A 23 12.15 -0.49 6.82
CA TRP A 23 11.99 0.04 8.16
C TRP A 23 10.54 -0.02 8.68
N THR A 24 9.58 -0.30 7.80
CA THR A 24 8.17 -0.44 8.16
C THR A 24 7.79 -1.86 8.58
N VAL A 25 8.76 -2.76 8.77
CA VAL A 25 8.50 -4.12 9.27
C VAL A 25 7.76 -4.01 10.60
N PRO A 26 6.49 -4.43 10.67
CA PRO A 26 5.66 -4.20 11.83
C PRO A 26 6.10 -5.12 12.98
N HIS A 27 6.00 -4.62 14.21
CA HIS A 27 6.02 -5.48 15.38
C HIS A 27 4.84 -6.46 15.35
N GLU A 28 4.92 -7.54 16.09
CA GLU A 28 3.91 -8.61 16.08
C GLU A 28 2.48 -8.09 16.29
N GLU A 29 2.27 -7.21 17.25
CA GLU A 29 0.95 -6.60 17.52
C GLU A 29 0.46 -5.75 16.35
N GLN A 30 1.33 -4.95 15.78
CA GLN A 30 1.02 -4.14 14.60
C GLN A 30 0.73 -5.03 13.39
N PHE A 31 1.44 -6.14 13.24
CA PHE A 31 1.18 -7.08 12.16
C PHE A 31 -0.18 -7.77 12.32
N ARG A 32 -0.56 -8.17 13.55
CA ARG A 32 -1.90 -8.69 13.85
C ARG A 32 -2.99 -7.68 13.49
N PHE A 33 -2.77 -6.41 13.79
CA PHE A 33 -3.67 -5.33 13.42
C PHE A 33 -3.81 -5.20 11.88
N HIS A 34 -2.70 -5.25 11.15
CA HIS A 34 -2.74 -5.22 9.68
C HIS A 34 -3.46 -6.43 9.08
N ILE A 35 -3.26 -7.62 9.64
CA ILE A 35 -4.00 -8.83 9.23
C ILE A 35 -5.51 -8.62 9.42
N ALA A 36 -5.92 -8.10 10.58
CA ALA A 36 -7.32 -7.85 10.89
C ALA A 36 -7.94 -6.85 9.90
N GLN A 37 -7.26 -5.71 9.65
CA GLN A 37 -7.70 -4.73 8.67
C GLN A 37 -7.81 -5.31 7.26
N THR A 38 -6.83 -6.12 6.86
CA THR A 38 -6.80 -6.71 5.52
C THR A 38 -7.95 -7.71 5.31
N ARG A 39 -8.38 -8.43 6.35
CA ARG A 39 -9.54 -9.34 6.31
C ARG A 39 -10.87 -8.65 6.00
N GLU A 40 -10.97 -7.38 6.33
CA GLU A 40 -12.17 -6.58 6.11
C GLU A 40 -12.28 -6.06 4.67
N LEU A 41 -11.22 -6.20 3.88
CA LEU A 41 -11.20 -5.73 2.50
C LEU A 41 -11.85 -6.74 1.55
N GLY A 42 -12.58 -6.21 0.59
CA GLY A 42 -13.17 -6.97 -0.52
C GLY A 42 -12.41 -6.85 -1.83
N GLY A 43 -11.40 -5.96 -1.91
CA GLY A 43 -10.58 -5.76 -3.09
C GLY A 43 -9.39 -4.86 -2.84
N TYR A 44 -8.40 -4.91 -3.72
CA TYR A 44 -7.21 -4.09 -3.62
C TYR A 44 -6.77 -3.54 -4.99
N LEU A 45 -6.63 -2.22 -5.10
CA LEU A 45 -6.06 -1.56 -6.27
C LEU A 45 -4.58 -1.33 -6.03
N CYS A 46 -3.73 -1.99 -6.80
CA CYS A 46 -2.28 -1.99 -6.60
C CYS A 46 -1.54 -1.21 -7.69
N GLY A 47 -0.70 -0.27 -7.30
CA GLY A 47 0.36 0.20 -8.18
C GLY A 47 1.42 -0.89 -8.40
N ARG A 48 2.08 -0.89 -9.57
CA ARG A 48 3.06 -1.90 -9.96
C ARG A 48 4.10 -2.22 -8.88
N ARG A 49 4.72 -1.19 -8.28
CA ARG A 49 5.79 -1.40 -7.27
C ARG A 49 5.25 -2.09 -6.03
N LEU A 50 4.08 -1.69 -5.55
CA LEU A 50 3.46 -2.34 -4.41
C LEU A 50 3.15 -3.80 -4.73
N TYR A 51 2.54 -4.07 -5.88
CA TYR A 51 2.26 -5.43 -6.32
C TYR A 51 3.54 -6.29 -6.32
N GLN A 52 4.63 -5.81 -6.93
CA GLN A 52 5.90 -6.53 -6.98
C GLN A 52 6.50 -6.79 -5.59
N THR A 53 6.37 -5.84 -4.66
CA THR A 53 6.83 -5.99 -3.28
C THR A 53 6.01 -7.02 -2.51
N MET A 54 4.71 -7.09 -2.79
CA MET A 54 3.79 -8.01 -2.11
C MET A 54 3.72 -9.39 -2.77
N LEU A 55 4.27 -9.55 -3.98
CA LEU A 55 4.24 -10.80 -4.72
C LEU A 55 4.83 -12.01 -3.96
N PRO A 56 5.90 -11.87 -3.15
CA PRO A 56 6.40 -12.98 -2.34
C PRO A 56 5.36 -13.63 -1.43
N TRP A 57 4.36 -12.90 -0.95
CA TRP A 57 3.27 -13.45 -0.14
C TRP A 57 2.40 -14.46 -0.89
N GLU A 58 2.45 -14.43 -2.21
CA GLU A 58 1.73 -15.38 -3.08
C GLU A 58 2.63 -16.48 -3.63
N THR A 59 3.94 -16.22 -3.76
CA THR A 59 4.86 -17.08 -4.51
C THR A 59 5.98 -17.72 -3.70
N ASP A 60 6.31 -17.17 -2.52
CA ASP A 60 7.41 -17.64 -1.69
C ASP A 60 6.87 -18.39 -0.45
N PRO A 61 7.07 -19.71 -0.36
CA PRO A 61 6.65 -20.50 0.78
C PRO A 61 7.22 -20.03 2.12
N SER A 62 8.42 -19.41 2.13
CA SER A 62 9.06 -18.93 3.35
C SER A 62 8.28 -17.82 4.05
N MET A 63 7.41 -17.11 3.33
CA MET A 63 6.48 -16.13 3.92
C MET A 63 5.49 -16.77 4.90
N ARG A 64 5.35 -18.10 4.87
CA ARG A 64 4.44 -18.90 5.72
C ARG A 64 5.15 -19.65 6.85
N ASP A 65 6.44 -19.39 7.08
CA ASP A 65 7.26 -20.13 8.06
C ASP A 65 6.83 -19.89 9.52
N ASN A 66 6.00 -18.89 9.77
CA ASN A 66 5.43 -18.64 11.08
C ASN A 66 3.91 -18.39 10.98
N GLU A 67 3.23 -18.51 12.12
CA GLU A 67 1.75 -18.42 12.20
C GLU A 67 1.20 -17.11 11.64
N LEU A 68 1.85 -15.97 11.97
CA LEU A 68 1.38 -14.67 11.49
C LEU A 68 1.61 -14.48 9.99
N GLY A 69 2.76 -14.94 9.50
CA GLY A 69 3.05 -14.92 8.08
C GLY A 69 2.06 -15.77 7.28
N ALA A 70 1.76 -16.99 7.76
CA ALA A 70 0.76 -17.84 7.15
C ALA A 70 -0.64 -17.19 7.16
N ALA A 71 -1.04 -16.61 8.29
CA ALA A 71 -2.33 -15.93 8.42
C ALA A 71 -2.44 -14.71 7.50
N PHE A 72 -1.38 -13.93 7.34
CA PHE A 72 -1.36 -12.80 6.39
C PHE A 72 -1.43 -13.28 4.94
N ALA A 73 -0.61 -14.27 4.57
CA ALA A 73 -0.58 -14.83 3.23
C ALA A 73 -1.96 -15.38 2.82
N ASP A 74 -2.66 -16.08 3.73
CA ASP A 74 -4.01 -16.58 3.46
C ASP A 74 -4.99 -15.45 3.13
N VAL A 75 -4.96 -14.39 3.94
CA VAL A 75 -5.83 -13.22 3.73
C VAL A 75 -5.45 -12.48 2.44
N TRP A 76 -4.16 -12.26 2.22
CA TRP A 76 -3.66 -11.55 1.05
C TRP A 76 -3.96 -12.27 -0.26
N CYS A 77 -3.75 -13.58 -0.31
CA CYS A 77 -4.05 -14.40 -1.49
C CYS A 77 -5.56 -14.46 -1.81
N ALA A 78 -6.42 -14.36 -0.79
CA ALA A 78 -7.86 -14.40 -0.99
C ALA A 78 -8.43 -13.12 -1.60
N ILE A 79 -7.80 -11.95 -1.38
CA ILE A 79 -8.30 -10.66 -1.86
C ILE A 79 -8.09 -10.53 -3.38
N PRO A 80 -9.13 -10.19 -4.16
CA PRO A 80 -8.98 -9.84 -5.57
C PRO A 80 -8.20 -8.53 -5.73
N LYS A 81 -7.24 -8.53 -6.65
CA LYS A 81 -6.37 -7.39 -6.89
C LYS A 81 -6.46 -6.89 -8.32
N VAL A 82 -6.48 -5.59 -8.50
CA VAL A 82 -6.33 -4.92 -9.80
C VAL A 82 -5.00 -4.20 -9.83
N VAL A 83 -4.13 -4.55 -10.76
CA VAL A 83 -2.76 -4.06 -10.84
C VAL A 83 -2.61 -3.05 -11.97
N PHE A 84 -2.27 -1.82 -11.62
CA PHE A 84 -2.02 -0.76 -12.57
C PHE A 84 -0.55 -0.75 -13.00
N SER A 85 -0.31 -1.14 -14.24
CA SER A 85 1.03 -1.18 -14.83
C SER A 85 0.97 -0.91 -16.32
N ARG A 86 2.00 -0.23 -16.83
CA ARG A 86 2.24 -0.03 -18.27
C ARG A 86 3.36 -0.92 -18.80
N THR A 87 3.96 -1.74 -17.95
CA THR A 87 5.18 -2.49 -18.25
C THR A 87 5.13 -3.96 -17.84
N LEU A 88 4.09 -4.38 -17.14
CA LEU A 88 3.84 -5.79 -16.83
C LEU A 88 2.92 -6.36 -17.90
N ASP A 89 3.31 -7.47 -18.48
CA ASP A 89 2.52 -8.20 -19.46
C ASP A 89 1.55 -9.19 -18.81
N SER A 90 1.86 -9.61 -17.57
CA SER A 90 1.02 -10.52 -16.80
C SER A 90 1.22 -10.33 -15.29
N VAL A 91 0.28 -10.84 -14.52
CA VAL A 91 0.32 -10.88 -13.06
C VAL A 91 0.00 -12.29 -12.56
N GLN A 92 0.37 -12.59 -11.31
CA GLN A 92 0.18 -13.89 -10.67
C GLN A 92 -0.76 -13.75 -9.48
N GLY A 93 -1.24 -14.88 -8.98
CA GLY A 93 -2.14 -14.94 -7.84
C GLY A 93 -3.56 -14.48 -8.18
N ASN A 94 -4.31 -14.09 -7.17
CA ASN A 94 -5.66 -13.54 -7.33
C ASN A 94 -5.60 -12.07 -7.79
N ALA A 95 -5.01 -11.85 -8.97
CA ALA A 95 -4.77 -10.53 -9.53
C ALA A 95 -5.03 -10.49 -11.03
N ARG A 96 -5.42 -9.33 -11.54
CA ARG A 96 -5.49 -9.00 -12.96
C ARG A 96 -4.86 -7.64 -13.25
N LEU A 97 -4.44 -7.42 -14.48
CA LEU A 97 -4.07 -6.07 -14.91
C LEU A 97 -5.30 -5.18 -15.05
N ALA A 98 -5.13 -3.90 -14.77
CA ALA A 98 -6.15 -2.90 -15.03
C ALA A 98 -6.33 -2.71 -16.54
N GLU A 99 -7.57 -2.72 -17.00
CA GLU A 99 -7.95 -2.55 -18.42
C GLU A 99 -8.63 -1.21 -18.68
N ALA A 100 -8.99 -0.50 -17.61
CA ALA A 100 -9.71 0.76 -17.66
C ALA A 100 -9.03 1.86 -16.82
N SER A 101 -9.65 3.02 -16.74
CA SER A 101 -9.15 4.14 -15.93
C SER A 101 -9.18 3.81 -14.43
N VAL A 102 -8.43 4.57 -13.64
CA VAL A 102 -8.44 4.43 -12.16
C VAL A 102 -9.85 4.59 -11.61
N ALA A 103 -10.63 5.52 -12.17
CA ALA A 103 -12.00 5.77 -11.73
C ALA A 103 -12.93 4.59 -12.05
N ASP A 104 -12.84 4.04 -13.25
CA ASP A 104 -13.69 2.92 -13.67
C ASP A 104 -13.34 1.64 -12.90
N GLU A 105 -12.06 1.36 -12.73
CA GLU A 105 -11.61 0.19 -11.96
C GLU A 105 -11.96 0.31 -10.47
N ALA A 106 -11.87 1.51 -9.90
CA ALA A 106 -12.30 1.75 -8.52
C ALA A 106 -13.81 1.55 -8.36
N ALA A 107 -14.61 2.09 -9.27
CA ALA A 107 -16.05 1.89 -9.27
C ALA A 107 -16.40 0.41 -9.42
N ALA A 108 -15.79 -0.31 -10.37
CA ALA A 108 -16.02 -1.72 -10.57
C ALA A 108 -15.66 -2.55 -9.33
N ALA A 109 -14.50 -2.27 -8.69
CA ALA A 109 -14.09 -2.95 -7.49
C ALA A 109 -15.05 -2.73 -6.32
N LEU A 110 -15.52 -1.49 -6.12
CA LEU A 110 -16.51 -1.14 -5.09
C LEU A 110 -17.87 -1.78 -5.33
N HIS A 111 -18.29 -1.92 -6.59
CA HIS A 111 -19.53 -2.60 -6.94
C HIS A 111 -19.48 -4.13 -6.79
N ALA A 112 -18.28 -4.71 -6.85
CA ALA A 112 -18.08 -6.15 -6.74
C ALA A 112 -18.18 -6.70 -5.31
N THR A 113 -18.24 -5.84 -4.29
CA THR A 113 -18.23 -6.25 -2.88
C THR A 113 -18.98 -5.26 -1.99
N ASP A 114 -19.56 -5.75 -0.91
CA ASP A 114 -20.13 -4.92 0.17
C ASP A 114 -19.06 -4.45 1.18
N LYS A 115 -17.83 -4.93 1.03
CA LYS A 115 -16.69 -4.55 1.86
C LYS A 115 -15.97 -3.32 1.31
N ASP A 116 -15.05 -2.79 2.11
CA ASP A 116 -14.17 -1.72 1.68
C ASP A 116 -13.13 -2.22 0.67
N VAL A 117 -12.69 -1.35 -0.22
CA VAL A 117 -11.62 -1.58 -1.18
C VAL A 117 -10.42 -0.71 -0.80
N SER A 118 -9.24 -1.28 -0.79
CA SER A 118 -8.01 -0.52 -0.53
C SER A 118 -7.31 -0.14 -1.82
N ILE A 119 -6.64 1.00 -1.81
CA ILE A 119 -5.73 1.43 -2.89
C ILE A 119 -4.32 1.60 -2.33
N GLY A 120 -3.31 1.15 -3.04
CA GLY A 120 -1.93 1.22 -2.59
C GLY A 120 -0.92 1.48 -3.71
N GLY A 121 0.20 2.06 -3.31
CA GLY A 121 1.21 2.64 -4.19
C GLY A 121 1.02 4.15 -4.32
N ALA A 122 2.02 4.93 -3.84
CA ALA A 122 1.91 6.37 -3.67
C ALA A 122 1.46 7.11 -4.95
N GLY A 123 1.98 6.73 -6.12
CA GLY A 123 1.59 7.37 -7.39
C GLY A 123 0.15 7.06 -7.80
N LEU A 124 -0.31 5.82 -7.59
CA LEU A 124 -1.69 5.43 -7.90
C LEU A 124 -2.68 6.11 -6.92
N ALA A 125 -2.32 6.12 -5.64
CA ALA A 125 -3.14 6.77 -4.61
C ALA A 125 -3.22 8.29 -4.82
N ALA A 126 -2.13 8.95 -5.21
CA ALA A 126 -2.13 10.36 -5.55
C ALA A 126 -3.12 10.67 -6.69
N ALA A 127 -3.09 9.88 -7.76
CA ALA A 127 -4.04 10.04 -8.86
C ALA A 127 -5.51 9.84 -8.41
N ALA A 128 -5.76 8.85 -7.54
CA ALA A 128 -7.10 8.63 -7.00
C ALA A 128 -7.57 9.77 -6.09
N ILE A 129 -6.66 10.36 -5.30
CA ILE A 129 -6.95 11.53 -4.46
C ILE A 129 -7.27 12.75 -5.32
N GLU A 130 -6.47 13.01 -6.36
CA GLU A 130 -6.73 14.11 -7.31
C GLU A 130 -8.08 13.99 -8.01
N LEU A 131 -8.53 12.76 -8.27
CA LEU A 131 -9.84 12.46 -8.84
C LEU A 131 -10.99 12.48 -7.80
N GLY A 132 -10.68 12.69 -6.52
CA GLY A 132 -11.69 12.69 -5.45
C GLY A 132 -12.31 11.31 -5.17
N LEU A 133 -11.59 10.23 -5.48
CA LEU A 133 -12.11 8.86 -5.36
C LEU A 133 -11.88 8.25 -3.98
N VAL A 134 -10.91 8.77 -3.21
CA VAL A 134 -10.53 8.23 -1.89
C VAL A 134 -11.47 8.79 -0.82
N ASP A 135 -12.20 7.90 -0.17
CA ASP A 135 -13.14 8.26 0.91
C ASP A 135 -12.43 8.40 2.26
N GLU A 136 -11.39 7.58 2.52
CA GLU A 136 -10.71 7.53 3.80
C GLU A 136 -9.20 7.40 3.64
N LEU A 137 -8.46 8.17 4.45
CA LEU A 137 -7.00 8.12 4.55
C LEU A 137 -6.62 7.57 5.92
N ARG A 138 -5.96 6.40 5.95
CA ARG A 138 -5.46 5.76 7.17
C ARG A 138 -3.95 5.87 7.24
N MET A 139 -3.43 6.58 8.22
CA MET A 139 -2.00 6.71 8.46
C MET A 139 -1.61 6.00 9.75
N SER A 140 -0.76 4.99 9.65
CA SER A 140 -0.16 4.31 10.80
C SER A 140 1.22 4.91 11.06
N ALA A 141 1.35 5.70 12.12
CA ALA A 141 2.65 6.22 12.52
C ALA A 141 3.54 5.08 13.05
N ILE A 142 4.69 4.90 12.43
CA ILE A 142 5.68 3.92 12.85
C ILE A 142 6.75 4.67 13.64
N PRO A 143 6.96 4.34 14.91
CA PRO A 143 8.01 4.96 15.72
C PRO A 143 9.38 4.43 15.26
N SER A 144 9.83 4.91 14.12
CA SER A 144 11.13 4.60 13.56
C SER A 144 12.06 5.77 13.83
N SER A 145 13.19 5.50 14.48
CA SER A 145 14.30 6.44 14.65
C SER A 145 15.21 6.49 13.43
N SER A 146 14.78 6.00 12.27
CA SER A 146 15.54 6.05 11.04
C SER A 146 15.52 7.46 10.42
N VAL A 147 15.99 8.44 11.19
CA VAL A 147 16.30 9.77 10.70
C VAL A 147 17.58 9.71 9.86
N ALA A 148 17.47 9.20 8.66
CA ALA A 148 18.50 9.38 7.63
C ALA A 148 18.00 10.20 6.44
N ALA A 149 16.80 10.77 6.52
CA ALA A 149 16.30 11.71 5.55
C ALA A 149 16.75 13.12 5.94
N ARG A 150 17.77 13.68 5.29
CA ARG A 150 18.08 15.11 5.41
C ARG A 150 16.88 15.91 4.90
N PRO A 151 16.38 16.92 5.64
CA PRO A 151 15.34 17.80 5.14
C PRO A 151 15.85 18.52 3.88
N SER A 152 15.12 18.42 2.79
CA SER A 152 15.39 19.14 1.52
C SER A 152 14.92 20.59 1.59
N CYS A 153 14.91 21.21 2.75
CA CYS A 153 14.57 22.62 2.89
C CYS A 153 15.72 23.36 3.58
N ARG A 154 16.76 23.71 2.83
CA ARG A 154 17.60 24.84 3.19
C ARG A 154 16.77 26.11 3.01
N ARG A 155 16.16 26.60 4.06
CA ARG A 155 15.82 28.01 4.12
C ARG A 155 17.13 28.78 4.24
N SER A 156 17.51 29.49 3.19
CA SER A 156 18.52 30.55 3.29
C SER A 156 18.01 31.60 4.29
N PRO A 157 18.79 32.00 5.28
CA PRO A 157 18.42 33.12 6.10
C PRO A 157 18.39 34.37 5.21
N LYS A 158 17.21 34.95 5.04
CA LYS A 158 17.13 36.32 4.54
C LYS A 158 17.63 37.23 5.66
N THR A 159 18.83 37.76 5.49
CA THR A 159 19.31 38.91 6.25
C THR A 159 18.40 40.08 5.91
N PHE A 160 17.66 40.55 6.90
CA PHE A 160 17.08 41.88 6.86
C PHE A 160 18.20 42.88 7.22
N GLY A 161 18.58 43.70 6.25
CA GLY A 161 19.29 44.94 6.47
C GLY A 161 18.29 46.10 6.53
#